data_67e378a47b3e548f0439e1a176a098c5
#
_entry.id   67e378a47b3e548f0439e1a176a098c5
#
_cell.length_a   1.000
_cell.length_b   1.000
_cell.length_c   1.000
_cell.angle_alpha   90.00
_cell.angle_beta   90.00
_cell.angle_gamma   90.00
#
_symmetry.space_group_name_H-M   'P 1'
#
loop_
_entity.id
_entity.type
_entity.pdbx_description
1 polymer ?
#
loop_
_entity_poly.entity_id
_entity_poly.type
_entity_poly.pdbx_seq_one_letter_code
_entity_poly.pdbx_strand_id
1 'polypeptide(L)'
;NEIISQHLLNGVLSDNGYFQHIRKDKFFSLYIAYLLIKYGGDPNFSRNLMFCNNTLQTEKMFALALGRLESRADGKILCSYIYDKEKNEIGDFHSGMFFRETTSIKGVKISVFFKIDEEKGMINISFRSTDDIDVSKAANFFGGGGHKVAAGAHIRGEFSEVKEKTLKLLEDLLRDPDSISS
;
A
#
# COMPACT_ATOMS: atom_id res chain seq x y z
N ASN A 1 -29.07 16.03 -9.96
CA ASN A 1 -28.31 16.01 -11.21
C ASN A 1 -27.37 14.79 -11.18
N GLU A 2 -27.47 13.91 -12.17
CA GLU A 2 -26.74 12.64 -12.28
C GLU A 2 -25.23 12.83 -12.23
N ILE A 3 -24.69 13.88 -12.86
CA ILE A 3 -23.28 14.21 -12.85
C ILE A 3 -22.79 14.45 -11.41
N ILE A 4 -23.51 15.24 -10.65
CA ILE A 4 -23.17 15.52 -9.24
C ILE A 4 -23.26 14.22 -8.42
N SER A 5 -24.32 13.43 -8.62
CA SER A 5 -24.50 12.15 -7.94
C SER A 5 -23.35 11.20 -8.22
N GLN A 6 -22.88 11.14 -9.48
CA GLN A 6 -21.74 10.31 -9.86
C GLN A 6 -20.43 10.76 -9.18
N HIS A 7 -20.13 12.06 -9.18
CA HIS A 7 -18.91 12.55 -8.53
C HIS A 7 -18.92 12.32 -7.01
N LEU A 8 -20.05 12.56 -6.36
CA LEU A 8 -20.20 12.29 -4.94
C LEU A 8 -20.11 10.79 -4.63
N LEU A 9 -20.71 9.94 -5.48
CA LEU A 9 -20.61 8.48 -5.34
C LEU A 9 -19.16 8.01 -5.48
N ASN A 10 -18.40 8.52 -6.45
CA ASN A 10 -16.97 8.23 -6.58
C ASN A 10 -16.21 8.60 -5.31
N GLY A 11 -16.49 9.76 -4.71
CA GLY A 11 -15.88 10.19 -3.45
C GLY A 11 -16.21 9.25 -2.29
N VAL A 12 -17.49 8.89 -2.11
CA VAL A 12 -17.93 7.96 -1.05
C VAL A 12 -17.28 6.59 -1.23
N LEU A 13 -17.26 6.04 -2.44
CA LEU A 13 -16.69 4.72 -2.71
C LEU A 13 -15.16 4.70 -2.57
N SER A 14 -14.48 5.78 -2.97
CA SER A 14 -13.03 5.93 -2.82
C SER A 14 -12.61 6.02 -1.35
N ASP A 15 -13.29 6.86 -0.55
CA ASP A 15 -12.95 7.10 0.86
C ASP A 15 -13.05 5.84 1.72
N ASN A 16 -14.02 4.98 1.47
CA ASN A 16 -14.22 3.75 2.23
C ASN A 16 -13.74 2.47 1.53
N GLY A 17 -12.89 2.61 0.51
CA GLY A 17 -12.30 1.50 -0.22
C GLY A 17 -13.34 0.57 -0.86
N TYR A 18 -14.37 1.14 -1.47
CA TYR A 18 -15.50 0.38 -2.03
C TYR A 18 -16.20 -0.48 -0.97
N PHE A 19 -16.44 0.11 0.22
CA PHE A 19 -17.04 -0.49 1.40
C PHE A 19 -16.19 -1.54 2.15
N GLN A 20 -14.93 -1.76 1.78
CA GLN A 20 -14.04 -2.67 2.50
C GLN A 20 -13.66 -2.16 3.89
N HIS A 21 -13.73 -0.85 4.12
CA HIS A 21 -13.32 -0.20 5.37
C HIS A 21 -14.51 0.33 6.20
N ILE A 22 -15.73 -0.15 5.92
CA ILE A 22 -16.90 0.24 6.71
C ILE A 22 -16.83 -0.36 8.11
N ARG A 23 -16.96 0.52 9.10
CA ARG A 23 -17.06 0.14 10.52
C ARG A 23 -18.54 0.15 10.95
N LYS A 24 -18.85 -0.64 11.97
CA LYS A 24 -20.23 -0.75 12.51
C LYS A 24 -20.82 0.60 12.94
N ASP A 25 -19.99 1.54 13.39
CA ASP A 25 -20.34 2.88 13.83
C ASP A 25 -20.42 3.91 12.69
N LYS A 26 -19.99 3.56 11.47
CA LYS A 26 -19.90 4.44 10.30
C LYS A 26 -20.67 3.92 9.07
N PHE A 27 -21.79 3.28 9.28
CA PHE A 27 -22.61 2.70 8.20
C PHE A 27 -23.39 3.75 7.37
N PHE A 28 -23.40 5.01 7.78
CA PHE A 28 -24.14 6.08 7.09
C PHE A 28 -23.72 6.27 5.63
N SER A 29 -22.46 5.95 5.29
CA SER A 29 -21.95 5.97 3.91
C SER A 29 -22.71 5.02 2.96
N LEU A 30 -23.26 3.92 3.47
CA LEU A 30 -24.12 3.01 2.69
C LEU A 30 -25.45 3.68 2.31
N TYR A 31 -26.03 4.42 3.26
CA TYR A 31 -27.26 5.16 2.99
C TYR A 31 -27.04 6.29 1.98
N ILE A 32 -25.93 7.02 2.12
CA ILE A 32 -25.56 8.05 1.14
C ILE A 32 -25.33 7.44 -0.24
N ALA A 33 -24.60 6.32 -0.34
CA ALA A 33 -24.40 5.64 -1.62
C ALA A 33 -25.74 5.19 -2.25
N TYR A 34 -26.65 4.64 -1.45
CA TYR A 34 -28.00 4.30 -1.92
C TYR A 34 -28.73 5.52 -2.54
N LEU A 35 -28.71 6.66 -1.85
CA LEU A 35 -29.33 7.88 -2.38
C LEU A 35 -28.66 8.34 -3.68
N LEU A 36 -27.33 8.34 -3.72
CA LEU A 36 -26.58 8.78 -4.90
C LEU A 36 -26.87 7.88 -6.12
N ILE A 37 -26.96 6.55 -5.92
CA ILE A 37 -27.36 5.60 -6.97
C ILE A 37 -28.79 5.87 -7.41
N LYS A 38 -29.73 6.07 -6.46
CA LYS A 38 -31.11 6.42 -6.76
C LYS A 38 -31.25 7.69 -7.62
N TYR A 39 -30.32 8.64 -7.45
CA TYR A 39 -30.28 9.90 -8.21
C TYR A 39 -29.33 9.87 -9.42
N GLY A 40 -29.00 8.68 -9.93
CA GLY A 40 -28.32 8.48 -11.22
C GLY A 40 -26.82 8.25 -11.14
N GLY A 41 -26.26 8.00 -9.94
CA GLY A 41 -24.89 7.53 -9.83
C GLY A 41 -24.75 6.06 -10.24
N ASP A 42 -23.78 5.74 -11.08
CA ASP A 42 -23.51 4.37 -11.52
C ASP A 42 -22.30 3.78 -10.75
N PRO A 43 -22.52 2.77 -9.88
CA PRO A 43 -21.42 2.11 -9.17
C PRO A 43 -20.49 1.34 -10.10
N ASN A 44 -20.95 0.85 -11.26
CA ASN A 44 -20.07 0.18 -12.24
C ASN A 44 -19.10 1.17 -12.89
N PHE A 45 -19.56 2.38 -13.20
CA PHE A 45 -18.67 3.44 -13.65
C PHE A 45 -17.59 3.74 -12.60
N SER A 46 -17.98 3.88 -11.34
CA SER A 46 -17.04 4.10 -10.22
C SER A 46 -16.02 2.96 -10.09
N ARG A 47 -16.50 1.70 -10.18
CA ARG A 47 -15.64 0.52 -10.15
C ARG A 47 -14.62 0.50 -11.29
N ASN A 48 -15.09 0.78 -12.50
CA ASN A 48 -14.21 0.80 -13.67
C ASN A 48 -13.15 1.90 -13.54
N LEU A 49 -13.54 3.07 -13.07
CA LEU A 49 -12.63 4.19 -12.83
C LEU A 49 -11.55 3.84 -11.79
N MET A 50 -11.89 3.10 -10.74
CA MET A 50 -10.98 2.80 -9.63
C MET A 50 -10.12 1.56 -9.85
N PHE A 51 -10.65 0.54 -10.55
CA PHE A 51 -10.04 -0.79 -10.56
C PHE A 51 -9.81 -1.41 -11.94
N CYS A 52 -10.33 -0.79 -13.02
CA CYS A 52 -10.25 -1.38 -14.36
C CYS A 52 -9.44 -0.52 -15.36
N ASN A 53 -8.52 0.30 -14.86
CA ASN A 53 -7.67 1.17 -15.68
C ASN A 53 -6.22 0.69 -15.83
N ASN A 54 -5.91 -0.51 -15.32
CA ASN A 54 -4.57 -1.06 -15.42
C ASN A 54 -4.26 -1.47 -16.85
N THR A 55 -3.08 -1.13 -17.32
CA THR A 55 -2.56 -1.63 -18.59
C THR A 55 -1.94 -3.01 -18.43
N LEU A 56 -1.73 -3.72 -19.53
CA LEU A 56 -0.99 -4.99 -19.49
C LEU A 56 0.42 -4.82 -18.92
N GLN A 57 1.06 -3.68 -19.21
CA GLN A 57 2.37 -3.33 -18.67
C GLN A 57 2.34 -3.17 -17.14
N THR A 58 1.32 -2.47 -16.63
CA THR A 58 1.08 -2.36 -15.18
C THR A 58 0.96 -3.73 -14.52
N GLU A 59 0.19 -4.64 -15.12
CA GLU A 59 0.02 -6.00 -14.59
C GLU A 59 1.31 -6.83 -14.67
N LYS A 60 2.11 -6.68 -15.73
CA LYS A 60 3.42 -7.34 -15.84
C LYS A 60 4.40 -6.86 -14.77
N MET A 61 4.46 -5.55 -14.52
CA MET A 61 5.31 -4.98 -13.46
C MET A 61 4.85 -5.44 -12.08
N PHE A 62 3.53 -5.49 -11.85
CA PHE A 62 2.97 -6.01 -10.61
C PHE A 62 3.29 -7.50 -10.42
N ALA A 63 3.17 -8.31 -11.47
CA ALA A 63 3.55 -9.73 -11.44
C ALA A 63 5.04 -9.92 -11.13
N LEU A 64 5.92 -9.06 -11.68
CA LEU A 64 7.34 -9.05 -11.35
C LEU A 64 7.57 -8.77 -9.85
N ALA A 65 6.88 -7.77 -9.31
CA ALA A 65 6.96 -7.44 -7.89
C ALA A 65 6.47 -8.61 -7.01
N LEU A 66 5.37 -9.27 -7.37
CA LEU A 66 4.88 -10.46 -6.66
C LEU A 66 5.83 -11.66 -6.78
N GLY A 67 6.46 -11.85 -7.93
CA GLY A 67 7.45 -12.90 -8.15
C GLY A 67 8.72 -12.75 -7.29
N ARG A 68 8.97 -11.55 -6.76
CA ARG A 68 10.09 -11.22 -5.86
C ARG A 68 9.69 -11.18 -4.39
N LEU A 69 8.53 -11.71 -4.04
CA LEU A 69 8.11 -11.77 -2.64
C LEU A 69 9.06 -12.62 -1.81
N GLU A 70 9.58 -12.03 -0.76
CA GLU A 70 10.34 -12.70 0.28
C GLU A 70 9.59 -12.57 1.61
N SER A 71 9.70 -13.59 2.45
CA SER A 71 9.08 -13.58 3.78
C SER A 71 10.11 -13.68 4.90
N ARG A 72 9.79 -13.04 6.04
CA ARG A 72 10.56 -13.09 7.29
C ARG A 72 9.61 -13.31 8.48
N ALA A 73 10.18 -13.65 9.63
CA ALA A 73 9.46 -13.82 10.88
C ALA A 73 8.24 -14.77 10.74
N ASP A 74 8.45 -15.98 10.20
CA ASP A 74 7.43 -16.99 9.97
C ASP A 74 6.25 -16.49 9.11
N GLY A 75 6.57 -15.71 8.05
CA GLY A 75 5.55 -15.19 7.12
C GLY A 75 4.83 -13.92 7.60
N LYS A 76 5.17 -13.38 8.78
CA LYS A 76 4.54 -12.16 9.32
C LYS A 76 5.02 -10.89 8.62
N ILE A 77 6.22 -10.88 8.05
CA ILE A 77 6.77 -9.78 7.26
C ILE A 77 6.89 -10.25 5.82
N LEU A 78 6.35 -9.48 4.89
CA LEU A 78 6.58 -9.67 3.46
C LEU A 78 7.33 -8.46 2.91
N CYS A 79 8.30 -8.73 2.03
CA CYS A 79 9.00 -7.68 1.30
C CYS A 79 9.10 -8.00 -0.19
N SER A 80 9.18 -6.95 -0.99
CA SER A 80 9.50 -7.03 -2.40
C SER A 80 10.09 -5.72 -2.91
N TYR A 81 10.56 -5.71 -4.15
CA TYR A 81 11.23 -4.56 -4.72
C TYR A 81 11.07 -4.49 -6.24
N ILE A 82 11.27 -3.27 -6.78
CA ILE A 82 11.48 -3.00 -8.19
C ILE A 82 12.61 -1.99 -8.38
N TYR A 83 13.25 -2.05 -9.54
CA TYR A 83 14.20 -1.03 -9.99
C TYR A 83 13.52 -0.02 -10.91
N ASP A 84 13.90 1.25 -10.81
CA ASP A 84 13.30 2.30 -11.65
C ASP A 84 13.57 2.09 -13.15
N LYS A 85 14.70 1.47 -13.53
CA LYS A 85 14.98 1.08 -14.93
C LYS A 85 13.90 0.13 -15.50
N GLU A 86 13.34 -0.75 -14.69
CA GLU A 86 12.32 -1.71 -15.12
C GLU A 86 11.01 -1.02 -15.50
N LYS A 87 10.73 0.16 -14.93
CA LYS A 87 9.57 0.96 -15.32
C LYS A 87 9.66 1.42 -16.77
N ASN A 88 10.86 1.77 -17.24
CA ASN A 88 11.09 2.20 -18.61
C ASN A 88 10.91 1.04 -19.61
N GLU A 89 11.19 -0.17 -19.21
CA GLU A 89 11.12 -1.36 -20.04
C GLU A 89 9.74 -2.02 -20.03
N ILE A 90 9.12 -2.12 -18.86
CA ILE A 90 7.88 -2.87 -18.64
C ILE A 90 6.68 -1.94 -18.47
N GLY A 91 6.84 -0.88 -17.67
CA GLY A 91 5.79 0.05 -17.23
C GLY A 91 5.81 0.25 -15.72
N ASP A 92 4.99 1.16 -15.22
CA ASP A 92 4.87 1.43 -13.79
C ASP A 92 3.59 0.82 -13.21
N PHE A 93 3.57 0.58 -11.90
CA PHE A 93 2.38 0.23 -11.18
C PHE A 93 2.29 0.99 -9.84
N HIS A 94 1.09 1.14 -9.34
CA HIS A 94 0.87 1.80 -8.08
C HIS A 94 1.15 0.85 -6.92
N SER A 95 2.06 1.19 -5.99
CA SER A 95 2.42 0.34 -4.84
C SER A 95 1.21 -0.04 -3.95
N GLY A 96 0.10 0.71 -4.05
CA GLY A 96 -1.17 0.35 -3.42
C GLY A 96 -1.71 -1.01 -3.86
N MET A 97 -1.47 -1.43 -5.11
CA MET A 97 -1.85 -2.77 -5.59
C MET A 97 -1.08 -3.85 -4.81
N PHE A 98 0.24 -3.67 -4.68
CA PHE A 98 1.10 -4.58 -3.93
C PHE A 98 0.63 -4.72 -2.47
N PHE A 99 0.38 -3.62 -1.79
CA PHE A 99 -0.02 -3.64 -0.39
C PHE A 99 -1.41 -4.23 -0.18
N ARG A 100 -2.36 -3.98 -1.07
CA ARG A 100 -3.69 -4.59 -1.01
C ARG A 100 -3.60 -6.11 -1.04
N GLU A 101 -2.79 -6.67 -1.95
CA GLU A 101 -2.62 -8.11 -2.05
C GLU A 101 -1.84 -8.69 -0.87
N THR A 102 -0.71 -8.10 -0.51
CA THR A 102 0.17 -8.65 0.53
C THR A 102 -0.41 -8.54 1.93
N THR A 103 -1.13 -7.47 2.26
CA THR A 103 -1.80 -7.33 3.57
C THR A 103 -3.07 -8.19 3.70
N SER A 104 -3.61 -8.71 2.59
CA SER A 104 -4.73 -9.66 2.60
C SER A 104 -4.29 -11.10 2.91
N ILE A 105 -2.99 -11.40 2.84
CA ILE A 105 -2.47 -12.75 3.09
C ILE A 105 -2.58 -13.07 4.58
N LYS A 106 -3.18 -14.22 4.88
CA LYS A 106 -3.40 -14.67 6.27
C LYS A 106 -2.08 -14.76 7.04
N GLY A 107 -2.02 -14.08 8.18
CA GLY A 107 -0.86 -14.09 9.08
C GLY A 107 0.14 -12.97 8.82
N VAL A 108 0.07 -12.29 7.69
CA VAL A 108 0.92 -11.13 7.41
C VAL A 108 0.56 -9.98 8.35
N LYS A 109 1.57 -9.39 8.95
CA LYS A 109 1.46 -8.26 9.88
C LYS A 109 2.08 -6.99 9.31
N ILE A 110 3.17 -7.12 8.57
CA ILE A 110 3.87 -6.00 7.95
C ILE A 110 4.17 -6.34 6.50
N SER A 111 3.99 -5.39 5.62
CA SER A 111 4.41 -5.45 4.23
C SER A 111 5.31 -4.26 3.92
N VAL A 112 6.46 -4.51 3.31
CA VAL A 112 7.42 -3.48 2.90
C VAL A 112 7.72 -3.59 1.42
N PHE A 113 7.79 -2.44 0.75
CA PHE A 113 8.08 -2.36 -0.66
C PHE A 113 9.19 -1.35 -0.95
N PHE A 114 10.20 -1.79 -1.72
CA PHE A 114 11.33 -0.95 -2.09
C PHE A 114 11.23 -0.56 -3.57
N LYS A 115 11.39 0.73 -3.86
CA LYS A 115 11.64 1.24 -5.21
C LYS A 115 13.07 1.79 -5.26
N ILE A 116 13.87 1.26 -6.18
CA ILE A 116 15.31 1.49 -6.24
C ILE A 116 15.62 2.31 -7.48
N ASP A 117 16.09 3.53 -7.27
CA ASP A 117 16.68 4.38 -8.31
C ASP A 117 18.20 4.22 -8.26
N GLU A 118 18.74 3.31 -9.08
CA GLU A 118 20.17 3.02 -9.11
C GLU A 118 20.98 4.22 -9.61
N GLU A 119 20.44 5.04 -10.51
CA GLU A 119 21.14 6.19 -11.07
C GLU A 119 21.37 7.27 -10.01
N LYS A 120 20.39 7.49 -9.13
CA LYS A 120 20.50 8.45 -8.03
C LYS A 120 21.03 7.85 -6.73
N GLY A 121 21.20 6.53 -6.67
CA GLY A 121 21.53 5.81 -5.45
C GLY A 121 20.47 5.98 -4.34
N MET A 122 19.21 6.11 -4.74
CA MET A 122 18.10 6.37 -3.83
C MET A 122 17.16 5.16 -3.73
N ILE A 123 16.75 4.86 -2.52
CA ILE A 123 15.79 3.79 -2.22
C ILE A 123 14.59 4.41 -1.52
N ASN A 124 13.42 4.24 -2.12
CA ASN A 124 12.16 4.61 -1.51
C ASN A 124 11.59 3.38 -0.81
N ILE A 125 11.38 3.46 0.49
CA ILE A 125 10.82 2.40 1.31
C ILE A 125 9.39 2.78 1.67
N SER A 126 8.45 1.89 1.38
CA SER A 126 7.05 2.05 1.77
C SER A 126 6.66 0.93 2.70
N PHE A 127 5.99 1.27 3.79
CA PHE A 127 5.55 0.34 4.83
C PHE A 127 4.04 0.33 4.93
N ARG A 128 3.46 -0.85 5.13
CA ARG A 128 2.07 -1.04 5.56
C ARG A 128 2.02 -2.09 6.66
N SER A 129 1.09 -1.92 7.58
CA SER A 129 0.86 -2.90 8.65
C SER A 129 -0.61 -3.08 8.94
N THR A 130 -0.93 -4.09 9.72
CA THR A 130 -2.22 -4.25 10.37
C THR A 130 -2.32 -3.31 11.58
N ASP A 131 -3.52 -3.06 12.09
CA ASP A 131 -3.86 -1.99 13.06
C ASP A 131 -3.06 -1.99 14.37
N ASP A 132 -2.42 -3.09 14.70
CA ASP A 132 -1.71 -3.29 15.99
C ASP A 132 -0.24 -2.85 15.93
N ILE A 133 0.33 -2.63 14.72
CA ILE A 133 1.76 -2.37 14.56
C ILE A 133 2.00 -0.99 13.97
N ASP A 134 2.85 -0.21 14.66
CA ASP A 134 3.20 1.15 14.27
C ASP A 134 4.45 1.19 13.39
N VAL A 135 4.25 1.09 12.07
CA VAL A 135 5.35 1.16 11.10
C VAL A 135 5.90 2.57 10.88
N SER A 136 5.26 3.61 11.44
CA SER A 136 5.84 4.96 11.38
C SER A 136 7.15 5.04 12.16
N LYS A 137 7.31 4.24 13.21
CA LYS A 137 8.57 4.12 13.96
C LYS A 137 9.73 3.65 13.05
N ALA A 138 9.47 2.65 12.20
CA ALA A 138 10.47 2.18 11.23
C ALA A 138 10.80 3.24 10.16
N ALA A 139 9.80 3.97 9.69
CA ALA A 139 10.01 5.07 8.75
C ALA A 139 10.83 6.20 9.38
N ASN A 140 10.50 6.60 10.61
CA ASN A 140 11.21 7.65 11.35
C ASN A 140 12.70 7.29 11.58
N PHE A 141 13.01 6.01 11.84
CA PHE A 141 14.39 5.55 11.96
C PHE A 141 15.23 5.85 10.71
N PHE A 142 14.62 5.86 9.54
CA PHE A 142 15.25 6.23 8.26
C PHE A 142 15.06 7.70 7.89
N GLY A 143 14.61 8.56 8.82
CA GLY A 143 14.35 9.98 8.55
C GLY A 143 13.09 10.23 7.72
N GLY A 144 12.20 9.27 7.63
CA GLY A 144 10.91 9.37 6.97
C GLY A 144 9.78 9.65 7.94
N GLY A 145 8.55 9.18 7.63
CA GLY A 145 7.38 9.36 8.49
C GLY A 145 6.11 8.82 7.87
N GLY A 146 4.99 9.12 8.51
CA GLY A 146 3.67 8.69 8.05
C GLY A 146 2.71 8.38 9.19
N HIS A 147 1.70 7.61 8.87
CA HIS A 147 0.71 7.15 9.85
C HIS A 147 1.09 5.78 10.43
N LYS A 148 0.51 5.43 11.57
CA LYS A 148 0.73 4.15 12.27
C LYS A 148 0.75 2.95 11.33
N VAL A 149 -0.20 2.83 10.41
CA VAL A 149 -0.34 1.67 9.51
C VAL A 149 0.18 1.92 8.09
N ALA A 150 0.69 3.12 7.80
CA ALA A 150 1.12 3.52 6.46
C ALA A 150 2.19 4.59 6.53
N ALA A 151 3.44 4.23 6.31
CA ALA A 151 4.58 5.13 6.41
C ALA A 151 5.58 4.88 5.28
N GLY A 152 6.54 5.78 5.13
CA GLY A 152 7.61 5.64 4.14
C GLY A 152 8.84 6.47 4.46
N ALA A 153 9.93 6.10 3.84
CA ALA A 153 11.22 6.79 3.95
C ALA A 153 11.96 6.80 2.62
N HIS A 154 12.89 7.73 2.49
CA HIS A 154 13.82 7.83 1.36
C HIS A 154 15.23 7.78 1.90
N ILE A 155 16.03 6.84 1.44
CA ILE A 155 17.40 6.66 1.93
C ILE A 155 18.38 6.49 0.77
N ARG A 156 19.60 6.96 0.95
CA ARG A 156 20.71 6.63 0.07
C ARG A 156 21.48 5.44 0.63
N GLY A 157 21.92 4.55 -0.23
CA GLY A 157 22.73 3.42 0.18
C GLY A 157 22.69 2.26 -0.81
N GLU A 158 23.39 1.22 -0.47
CA GLU A 158 23.36 -0.04 -1.19
C GLU A 158 22.11 -0.83 -0.81
N PHE A 159 21.41 -1.38 -1.82
CA PHE A 159 20.09 -1.97 -1.59
C PHE A 159 20.11 -3.17 -0.64
N SER A 160 21.08 -4.04 -0.75
CA SER A 160 21.15 -5.23 0.11
C SER A 160 21.34 -4.86 1.58
N GLU A 161 22.16 -3.84 1.88
CA GLU A 161 22.37 -3.35 3.24
C GLU A 161 21.11 -2.67 3.81
N VAL A 162 20.48 -1.79 3.01
CA VAL A 162 19.25 -1.10 3.39
C VAL A 162 18.12 -2.10 3.63
N LYS A 163 17.98 -3.10 2.74
CA LYS A 163 16.95 -4.14 2.86
C LYS A 163 17.14 -4.94 4.15
N GLU A 164 18.33 -5.48 4.42
CA GLU A 164 18.57 -6.29 5.63
C GLU A 164 18.40 -5.46 6.90
N LYS A 165 18.87 -4.21 6.92
CA LYS A 165 18.66 -3.29 8.04
C LYS A 165 17.17 -3.03 8.29
N THR A 166 16.41 -2.83 7.22
CA THR A 166 14.95 -2.62 7.29
C THR A 166 14.25 -3.86 7.84
N LEU A 167 14.56 -5.05 7.31
CA LEU A 167 13.92 -6.29 7.74
C LEU A 167 14.23 -6.61 9.21
N LYS A 168 15.46 -6.43 9.65
CA LYS A 168 15.84 -6.60 11.05
C LYS A 168 15.07 -5.65 11.97
N LEU A 169 14.98 -4.38 11.59
CA LEU A 169 14.22 -3.37 12.33
C LEU A 169 12.72 -3.75 12.46
N LEU A 170 12.13 -4.30 11.40
CA LEU A 170 10.74 -4.76 11.41
C LEU A 170 10.56 -6.03 12.25
N GLU A 171 11.55 -6.94 12.28
CA GLU A 171 11.54 -8.10 13.18
C GLU A 171 11.58 -7.68 14.65
N ASP A 172 12.42 -6.69 14.98
CA ASP A 172 12.49 -6.13 16.33
C ASP A 172 11.17 -5.44 16.72
N LEU A 173 10.57 -4.67 15.82
CA LEU A 173 9.27 -4.03 16.02
C LEU A 173 8.14 -5.06 16.25
N LEU A 174 8.21 -6.24 15.62
CA LEU A 174 7.25 -7.32 15.84
C LEU A 174 7.40 -7.98 17.21
N ARG A 175 8.64 -8.07 17.72
CA ARG A 175 8.93 -8.69 19.04
C ARG A 175 8.58 -7.75 20.17
N ASP A 176 8.92 -6.48 20.02
CA ASP A 176 8.69 -5.44 21.02
C ASP A 176 8.32 -4.12 20.32
N PRO A 177 7.03 -3.75 20.29
CA PRO A 177 6.56 -2.51 19.66
C PRO A 177 7.19 -1.24 20.25
N ASP A 178 7.80 -1.29 21.43
CA ASP A 178 8.45 -0.16 22.09
C ASP A 178 10.00 -0.18 21.97
N SER A 179 10.55 -1.20 21.32
CA SER A 179 12.00 -1.36 21.12
C SER A 179 12.63 -0.25 20.26
N ILE A 180 11.84 0.43 19.44
CA ILE A 180 12.28 1.54 18.61
C ILE A 180 11.84 2.84 19.28
N SER A 181 12.74 3.39 20.10
CA SER A 181 12.56 4.75 20.61
C SER A 181 12.63 5.76 19.47
N SER A 182 11.67 6.67 19.41
CA SER A 182 11.60 7.80 18.47
C SER A 182 12.76 8.78 18.69
#